data_405ccdfc9392de806d3025b2e069d556
#
_entry.id   405ccdfc9392de806d3025b2e069d556
#
_cell.length_a   1.000
_cell.length_b   1.000
_cell.length_c   1.000
_cell.angle_alpha   90.00
_cell.angle_beta   90.00
_cell.angle_gamma   90.00
#
_symmetry.space_group_name_H-M   'P 1'
#
loop_
_entity.id
_entity.type
_entity.pdbx_description
1 polymer ?
#
loop_
_entity_poly.entity_id
_entity_poly.type
_entity_poly.pdbx_seq_one_letter_code
_entity_poly.pdbx_strand_id
1 'polypeptide(L)'
;MSDKKKAFWFIALLSTLVIIPFLGETIFYSKGEPREAIVAYSMLESGNWILPLNYGTDIAYKPPFLYWSIAAISAIFGGVSEFSSRLPSAIAFLAMQFVFFGFVARYKNTKTAVITSLLLLTSFEVHRAAVACRLDMLCLLYTSDAA
;
A
#
# COMPACT_ATOMS: atom_id res chain seq x y z
N MET A 1 24.65 -15.29 -9.72
CA MET A 1 23.82 -14.20 -9.15
C MET A 1 24.39 -13.86 -7.79
N SER A 2 24.70 -12.60 -7.50
CA SER A 2 25.29 -12.18 -6.21
C SER A 2 24.36 -12.54 -5.05
N ASP A 3 24.91 -12.90 -3.88
CA ASP A 3 24.12 -13.26 -2.68
C ASP A 3 23.17 -12.14 -2.24
N LYS A 4 23.56 -10.89 -2.48
CA LYS A 4 22.69 -9.72 -2.29
C LYS A 4 21.43 -9.79 -3.17
N LYS A 5 21.56 -10.18 -4.45
CA LYS A 5 20.41 -10.30 -5.37
C LYS A 5 19.49 -11.46 -4.97
N LYS A 6 20.06 -12.58 -4.52
CA LYS A 6 19.26 -13.72 -4.01
C LYS A 6 18.45 -13.33 -2.79
N ALA A 7 19.09 -12.65 -1.83
CA ALA A 7 18.43 -12.16 -0.62
C ALA A 7 17.33 -11.13 -0.92
N PHE A 8 17.57 -10.21 -1.87
CA PHE A 8 16.57 -9.26 -2.32
C PHE A 8 15.32 -9.95 -2.88
N TRP A 9 15.51 -10.89 -3.83
CA TRP A 9 14.39 -11.61 -4.42
C TRP A 9 13.66 -12.51 -3.42
N PHE A 10 14.38 -13.08 -2.47
CA PHE A 10 13.77 -13.83 -1.37
C PHE A 10 12.83 -12.96 -0.53
N ILE A 11 13.29 -11.79 -0.09
CA ILE A 11 12.46 -10.85 0.68
C ILE A 11 11.30 -10.33 -0.17
N ALA A 12 11.52 -10.02 -1.44
CA ALA A 12 10.48 -9.57 -2.36
C ALA A 12 9.36 -10.61 -2.50
N LEU A 13 9.72 -11.86 -2.77
CA LEU A 13 8.78 -12.95 -2.91
C LEU A 13 8.01 -13.21 -1.60
N LEU A 14 8.73 -13.28 -0.49
CA LEU A 14 8.14 -13.53 0.82
C LEU A 14 7.13 -12.43 1.19
N SER A 15 7.51 -11.16 1.04
CA SER A 15 6.64 -10.03 1.35
C SER A 15 5.39 -10.00 0.46
N THR A 16 5.55 -10.29 -0.82
CA THR A 16 4.41 -10.37 -1.77
C THR A 16 3.46 -11.50 -1.39
N LEU A 17 3.99 -12.69 -1.06
CA LEU A 17 3.17 -13.85 -0.65
C LEU A 17 2.45 -13.65 0.68
N VAL A 18 3.03 -12.87 1.60
CA VAL A 18 2.41 -12.58 2.91
C VAL A 18 1.33 -11.51 2.80
N ILE A 19 1.49 -10.52 1.90
CA ILE A 19 0.60 -9.36 1.84
C ILE A 19 -0.52 -9.52 0.80
N ILE A 20 -0.17 -9.85 -0.46
CA ILE A 20 -1.11 -9.73 -1.58
C ILE A 20 -2.30 -10.72 -1.54
N PRO A 21 -2.12 -12.03 -1.22
CA PRO A 21 -3.22 -12.99 -1.32
C PRO A 21 -4.39 -12.68 -0.39
N PHE A 22 -4.15 -12.03 0.74
CA PHE A 22 -5.14 -11.83 1.80
C PHE A 22 -5.86 -10.47 1.72
N LEU A 23 -5.53 -9.60 0.76
CA LEU A 23 -6.11 -8.26 0.69
C LEU A 23 -7.62 -8.25 0.45
N GLY A 24 -8.16 -9.21 -0.27
CA GLY A 24 -9.57 -9.29 -0.65
C GLY A 24 -10.41 -10.26 0.19
N GLU A 25 -9.81 -11.04 1.10
CA GLU A 25 -10.54 -12.10 1.83
C GLU A 25 -11.41 -11.58 2.97
N THR A 26 -11.08 -10.42 3.52
CA THR A 26 -11.81 -9.83 4.63
C THR A 26 -12.60 -8.61 4.19
N ILE A 27 -13.85 -8.51 4.64
CA ILE A 27 -14.66 -7.28 4.50
C ILE A 27 -13.94 -6.10 5.17
N PHE A 28 -14.31 -4.89 4.82
CA PHE A 28 -13.80 -3.69 5.50
C PHE A 28 -14.14 -3.74 6.99
N TYR A 29 -13.11 -3.79 7.85
CA TYR A 29 -13.30 -3.92 9.31
C TYR A 29 -13.16 -2.59 10.06
N SER A 30 -12.60 -1.56 9.45
CA SER A 30 -12.49 -0.23 10.04
C SER A 30 -13.45 0.75 9.37
N LYS A 31 -14.05 1.67 10.16
CA LYS A 31 -14.98 2.69 9.63
C LYS A 31 -14.36 3.60 8.55
N GLY A 32 -13.04 3.68 8.49
CA GLY A 32 -12.32 4.50 7.52
C GLY A 32 -12.22 3.87 6.13
N GLU A 33 -12.04 2.54 6.05
CA GLU A 33 -11.81 1.86 4.78
C GLU A 33 -12.98 1.99 3.80
N PRO A 34 -14.25 1.70 4.18
CA PRO A 34 -15.36 1.84 3.24
C PRO A 34 -15.54 3.28 2.79
N ARG A 35 -15.29 4.27 3.65
CA ARG A 35 -15.37 5.67 3.26
C ARG A 35 -14.38 6.03 2.15
N GLU A 36 -13.13 5.59 2.24
CA GLU A 36 -12.13 5.84 1.20
C GLU A 36 -12.50 5.12 -0.11
N ALA A 37 -13.01 3.90 -0.03
CA ALA A 37 -13.48 3.13 -1.17
C ALA A 37 -14.69 3.80 -1.87
N ILE A 38 -15.66 4.32 -1.09
CA ILE A 38 -16.84 5.02 -1.61
C ILE A 38 -16.45 6.30 -2.34
N VAL A 39 -15.49 7.07 -1.82
CA VAL A 39 -14.99 8.27 -2.51
C VAL A 39 -14.39 7.91 -3.86
N ALA A 40 -13.55 6.86 -3.91
CA ALA A 40 -12.97 6.39 -5.17
C ALA A 40 -14.04 5.86 -6.14
N TYR A 41 -15.06 5.17 -5.64
CA TYR A 41 -16.21 4.72 -6.43
C TYR A 41 -16.98 5.92 -7.04
N SER A 42 -17.28 6.93 -6.22
CA SER A 42 -17.97 8.15 -6.68
C SER A 42 -17.16 8.90 -7.76
N MET A 43 -15.83 8.90 -7.65
CA MET A 43 -14.95 9.47 -8.67
C MET A 43 -15.05 8.72 -10.02
N LEU A 44 -15.07 7.37 -9.97
CA LEU A 44 -15.20 6.56 -11.18
C LEU A 44 -16.56 6.73 -11.84
N GLU A 45 -17.64 6.80 -11.05
CA GLU A 45 -19.00 6.91 -11.55
C GLU A 45 -19.29 8.31 -12.11
N SER A 46 -18.85 9.39 -11.43
CA SER A 46 -19.06 10.77 -11.86
C SER A 46 -18.07 11.26 -12.92
N GLY A 47 -16.92 10.59 -13.08
CA GLY A 47 -15.80 11.06 -13.90
C GLY A 47 -15.09 12.30 -13.33
N ASN A 48 -15.43 12.75 -12.13
CA ASN A 48 -14.81 13.92 -11.50
C ASN A 48 -13.59 13.52 -10.65
N TRP A 49 -12.41 13.71 -11.22
CA TRP A 49 -11.12 13.38 -10.58
C TRP A 49 -10.53 14.56 -9.78
N ILE A 50 -11.07 15.77 -9.97
CA ILE A 50 -10.50 16.98 -9.35
C ILE A 50 -11.05 17.17 -7.93
N LEU A 51 -12.37 16.99 -7.77
CA LEU A 51 -13.06 17.18 -6.49
C LEU A 51 -13.66 15.84 -6.03
N PRO A 52 -12.93 15.04 -5.25
CA PRO A 52 -13.47 13.80 -4.74
C PRO A 52 -14.58 14.05 -3.73
N LEU A 53 -15.74 13.43 -3.97
CA LEU A 53 -16.93 13.57 -3.14
C LEU A 53 -17.24 12.26 -2.41
N ASN A 54 -17.62 12.36 -1.15
CA ASN A 54 -18.15 11.27 -0.36
C ASN A 54 -19.67 11.20 -0.58
N TYR A 55 -20.18 10.08 -1.07
CA TYR A 55 -21.59 9.90 -1.46
C TYR A 55 -22.11 10.95 -2.47
N GLY A 56 -21.24 11.57 -3.24
CA GLY A 56 -21.64 12.58 -4.22
C GLY A 56 -22.03 13.95 -3.65
N THR A 57 -21.97 14.15 -2.34
CA THR A 57 -22.42 15.38 -1.66
C THR A 57 -21.32 16.08 -0.88
N ASP A 58 -20.58 15.37 -0.05
CA ASP A 58 -19.60 15.94 0.86
C ASP A 58 -18.19 15.88 0.27
N ILE A 59 -17.43 16.96 0.45
CA ILE A 59 -16.02 16.98 0.03
C ILE A 59 -15.22 16.00 0.89
N ALA A 60 -14.37 15.21 0.24
CA ALA A 60 -13.49 14.27 0.94
C ALA A 60 -12.45 15.01 1.80
N TYR A 61 -12.27 14.54 3.04
CA TYR A 61 -11.43 15.22 4.05
C TYR A 61 -9.92 14.99 3.86
N LYS A 62 -9.52 13.96 3.10
CA LYS A 62 -8.12 13.57 2.95
C LYS A 62 -7.55 14.03 1.62
N PRO A 63 -6.21 14.12 1.50
CA PRO A 63 -5.55 14.41 0.23
C PRO A 63 -5.99 13.45 -0.88
N PRO A 64 -6.18 13.93 -2.11
CA PRO A 64 -6.79 13.16 -3.20
C PRO A 64 -5.93 12.00 -3.70
N PHE A 65 -4.64 11.95 -3.37
CA PHE A 65 -3.70 10.96 -3.88
C PHE A 65 -4.12 9.51 -3.59
N LEU A 66 -4.63 9.22 -2.39
CA LEU A 66 -5.15 7.89 -2.05
C LEU A 66 -6.34 7.53 -2.93
N TYR A 67 -7.30 8.45 -3.07
CA TYR A 67 -8.51 8.22 -3.88
C TYR A 67 -8.17 8.01 -5.36
N TRP A 68 -7.26 8.81 -5.91
CA TRP A 68 -6.75 8.62 -7.27
C TRP A 68 -6.10 7.25 -7.46
N SER A 69 -5.29 6.81 -6.49
CA SER A 69 -4.63 5.51 -6.54
C SER A 69 -5.64 4.37 -6.51
N ILE A 70 -6.65 4.44 -5.64
CA ILE A 70 -7.72 3.44 -5.56
C ILE A 70 -8.54 3.45 -6.85
N ALA A 71 -8.99 4.61 -7.31
CA ALA A 71 -9.80 4.74 -8.52
C ALA A 71 -9.07 4.22 -9.75
N ALA A 72 -7.80 4.58 -9.94
CA ALA A 72 -6.98 4.12 -11.06
C ALA A 72 -6.81 2.58 -11.06
N ILE A 73 -6.50 1.99 -9.91
CA ILE A 73 -6.38 0.54 -9.77
C ILE A 73 -7.75 -0.13 -9.99
N SER A 74 -8.80 0.39 -9.37
CA SER A 74 -10.15 -0.16 -9.50
C SER A 74 -10.67 -0.11 -10.94
N ALA A 75 -10.30 0.91 -11.71
CA ALA A 75 -10.64 0.99 -13.13
C ALA A 75 -10.01 -0.18 -13.94
N ILE A 76 -8.80 -0.61 -13.58
CA ILE A 76 -8.12 -1.75 -14.23
C ILE A 76 -8.79 -3.08 -13.86
N PHE A 77 -9.24 -3.23 -12.60
CA PHE A 77 -9.87 -4.45 -12.09
C PHE A 77 -11.39 -4.52 -12.31
N GLY A 78 -11.97 -3.54 -13.01
CA GLY A 78 -13.39 -3.52 -13.37
C GLY A 78 -14.34 -3.05 -12.27
N GLY A 79 -13.82 -2.47 -11.19
CA GLY A 79 -14.63 -1.90 -10.11
C GLY A 79 -13.92 -1.80 -8.77
N VAL A 80 -14.55 -1.05 -7.86
CA VAL A 80 -14.05 -0.89 -6.49
C VAL A 80 -14.42 -2.12 -5.66
N SER A 81 -13.41 -2.75 -5.08
CA SER A 81 -13.52 -3.90 -4.19
C SER A 81 -12.58 -3.74 -3.00
N GLU A 82 -12.69 -4.60 -2.01
CA GLU A 82 -11.76 -4.64 -0.88
C GLU A 82 -10.32 -4.81 -1.36
N PHE A 83 -10.12 -5.71 -2.32
CA PHE A 83 -8.79 -5.96 -2.91
C PHE A 83 -8.24 -4.71 -3.61
N SER A 84 -8.99 -4.13 -4.56
CA SER A 84 -8.53 -2.96 -5.33
C SER A 84 -8.31 -1.73 -4.45
N SER A 85 -9.09 -1.58 -3.38
CA SER A 85 -8.98 -0.46 -2.44
C SER A 85 -7.76 -0.55 -1.52
N ARG A 86 -7.33 -1.76 -1.14
CA ARG A 86 -6.16 -2.00 -0.28
C ARG A 86 -4.86 -2.11 -1.06
N LEU A 87 -4.92 -2.41 -2.34
CA LEU A 87 -3.75 -2.64 -3.19
C LEU A 87 -2.77 -1.45 -3.23
N PRO A 88 -3.20 -0.15 -3.26
CA PRO A 88 -2.27 0.98 -3.17
C PRO A 88 -1.39 0.96 -1.92
N SER A 89 -1.97 0.65 -0.75
CA SER A 89 -1.22 0.55 0.51
C SER A 89 -0.22 -0.61 0.50
N ALA A 90 -0.63 -1.75 -0.05
CA ALA A 90 0.25 -2.92 -0.19
C ALA A 90 1.43 -2.66 -1.13
N ILE A 91 1.19 -2.01 -2.28
CA ILE A 91 2.24 -1.61 -3.21
C ILE A 91 3.20 -0.62 -2.56
N ALA A 92 2.69 0.38 -1.82
CA ALA A 92 3.51 1.35 -1.10
C ALA A 92 4.40 0.67 -0.05
N PHE A 93 3.86 -0.31 0.69
CA PHE A 93 4.64 -1.11 1.64
C PHE A 93 5.76 -1.89 0.94
N LEU A 94 5.46 -2.60 -0.16
CA LEU A 94 6.47 -3.36 -0.90
C LEU A 94 7.56 -2.43 -1.45
N ALA A 95 7.19 -1.28 -2.00
CA ALA A 95 8.16 -0.28 -2.48
C ALA A 95 9.05 0.23 -1.34
N MET A 96 8.48 0.63 -0.21
CA MET A 96 9.21 1.06 0.98
C MET A 96 10.17 -0.04 1.47
N GLN A 97 9.71 -1.29 1.53
CA GLN A 97 10.55 -2.42 1.93
C GLN A 97 11.76 -2.62 1.01
N PHE A 98 11.58 -2.44 -0.31
CA PHE A 98 12.67 -2.56 -1.27
C PHE A 98 13.68 -1.42 -1.14
N VAL A 99 13.22 -0.18 -0.96
CA VAL A 99 14.09 0.97 -0.68
C VAL A 99 14.88 0.73 0.60
N PHE A 100 14.20 0.33 1.66
CA PHE A 100 14.82 0.06 2.97
C PHE A 100 15.85 -1.08 2.91
N PHE A 101 15.51 -2.21 2.26
CA PHE A 101 16.48 -3.29 2.03
C PHE A 101 17.70 -2.80 1.27
N GLY A 102 17.51 -2.05 0.19
CA GLY A 102 18.59 -1.49 -0.64
C GLY A 102 19.51 -0.58 0.16
N PHE A 103 18.94 0.32 0.97
CA PHE A 103 19.66 1.21 1.85
C PHE A 103 20.50 0.43 2.89
N VAL A 104 19.89 -0.44 3.68
CA VAL A 104 20.59 -1.22 4.70
C VAL A 104 21.66 -2.12 4.10
N ALA A 105 21.40 -2.76 2.95
CA ALA A 105 22.38 -3.61 2.25
C ALA A 105 23.53 -2.82 1.65
N ARG A 106 23.38 -1.51 1.46
CA ARG A 106 24.45 -0.61 0.98
C ARG A 106 25.36 -0.14 2.11
N TYR A 107 24.75 0.30 3.22
CA TYR A 107 25.48 0.94 4.34
C TYR A 107 25.96 -0.03 5.43
N LYS A 108 25.39 -1.23 5.50
CA LYS A 108 25.76 -2.27 6.46
C LYS A 108 26.19 -3.55 5.71
N ASN A 109 25.33 -4.56 5.72
CA ASN A 109 25.57 -5.83 5.02
C ASN A 109 24.25 -6.51 4.66
N THR A 110 24.31 -7.52 3.79
CA THR A 110 23.13 -8.25 3.32
C THR A 110 22.40 -9.00 4.44
N LYS A 111 23.12 -9.54 5.43
CA LYS A 111 22.49 -10.26 6.55
C LYS A 111 21.66 -9.32 7.41
N THR A 112 22.19 -8.13 7.75
CA THR A 112 21.45 -7.10 8.48
C THR A 112 20.25 -6.64 7.68
N ALA A 113 20.37 -6.44 6.37
CA ALA A 113 19.25 -6.04 5.52
C ALA A 113 18.11 -7.08 5.53
N VAL A 114 18.44 -8.38 5.48
CA VAL A 114 17.42 -9.43 5.60
C VAL A 114 16.72 -9.39 6.96
N ILE A 115 17.49 -9.33 8.05
CA ILE A 115 16.92 -9.32 9.41
C ILE A 115 16.00 -8.10 9.62
N THR A 116 16.45 -6.91 9.24
CA THR A 116 15.64 -5.69 9.39
C THR A 116 14.39 -5.70 8.50
N SER A 117 14.49 -6.25 7.29
CA SER A 117 13.32 -6.41 6.41
C SER A 117 12.30 -7.41 6.97
N LEU A 118 12.76 -8.50 7.59
CA LEU A 118 11.88 -9.46 8.27
C LEU A 118 11.21 -8.83 9.50
N LEU A 119 11.95 -8.07 10.30
CA LEU A 119 11.39 -7.35 11.45
C LEU A 119 10.32 -6.34 11.00
N LEU A 120 10.54 -5.63 9.90
CA LEU A 120 9.57 -4.70 9.33
C LEU A 120 8.32 -5.44 8.85
N LEU A 121 8.47 -6.56 8.14
CA LEU A 121 7.36 -7.38 7.64
C LEU A 121 6.50 -7.97 8.76
N THR A 122 7.12 -8.34 9.88
CA THR A 122 6.45 -8.95 11.04
C THR A 122 5.96 -7.93 12.07
N SER A 123 6.28 -6.65 11.89
CA SER A 123 5.79 -5.58 12.77
C SER A 123 4.27 -5.45 12.63
N PHE A 124 3.54 -5.62 13.73
CA PHE A 124 2.07 -5.62 13.75
C PHE A 124 1.47 -4.35 13.12
N GLU A 125 1.92 -3.17 13.53
CA GLU A 125 1.38 -1.90 13.04
C GLU A 125 1.69 -1.67 11.56
N VAL A 126 2.90 -2.02 11.12
CA VAL A 126 3.30 -1.90 9.71
C VAL A 126 2.50 -2.86 8.85
N HIS A 127 2.35 -4.10 9.28
CA HIS A 127 1.53 -5.09 8.58
C HIS A 127 0.07 -4.64 8.49
N ARG A 128 -0.51 -4.20 9.61
CA ARG A 128 -1.88 -3.67 9.65
C ARG A 128 -2.08 -2.50 8.69
N ALA A 129 -1.13 -1.57 8.61
CA ALA A 129 -1.19 -0.44 7.69
C ALA A 129 -1.02 -0.86 6.23
N ALA A 130 -0.22 -1.89 5.95
CA ALA A 130 0.01 -2.41 4.60
C ALA A 130 -1.23 -3.08 3.99
N VAL A 131 -2.04 -3.76 4.83
CA VAL A 131 -3.25 -4.49 4.38
C VAL A 131 -4.55 -3.71 4.55
N ALA A 132 -4.49 -2.46 4.98
CA ALA A 132 -5.65 -1.60 5.15
C ALA A 132 -5.75 -0.54 4.04
N CYS A 133 -6.98 -0.14 3.70
CA CYS A 133 -7.23 0.98 2.79
C CYS A 133 -7.00 2.32 3.53
N ARG A 134 -5.72 2.71 3.69
CA ARG A 134 -5.32 3.89 4.47
C ARG A 134 -4.16 4.63 3.81
N LEU A 135 -4.09 5.93 4.08
CA LEU A 135 -3.02 6.80 3.56
C LEU A 135 -1.66 6.55 4.22
N ASP A 136 -1.65 5.90 5.39
CA ASP A 136 -0.47 5.79 6.27
C ASP A 136 0.77 5.23 5.54
N MET A 137 0.61 4.16 4.74
CA MET A 137 1.72 3.57 3.99
C MET A 137 2.22 4.43 2.83
N LEU A 138 1.32 5.15 2.16
CA LEU A 138 1.69 6.09 1.11
C LEU A 138 2.50 7.27 1.67
N CYS A 139 2.08 7.80 2.84
CA CYS A 139 2.83 8.84 3.55
C CYS A 139 4.20 8.33 4.02
N LEU A 140 4.26 7.11 4.55
CA LEU A 140 5.51 6.52 5.03
C LEU A 140 6.49 6.30 3.87
N LEU A 141 6.03 5.81 2.72
CA LEU A 141 6.85 5.66 1.51
C LEU A 141 7.43 7.01 1.09
N TYR A 142 6.59 8.06 0.99
CA TYR A 142 7.03 9.39 0.61
C TYR A 142 8.08 9.97 1.56
N THR A 143 7.90 9.81 2.87
CA THR A 143 8.86 10.30 3.87
C THR A 143 10.16 9.49 3.89
N SER A 144 10.11 8.20 3.59
CA SER A 144 11.32 7.36 3.52
C SER A 144 12.19 7.64 2.30
N ASP A 145 11.61 8.12 1.20
CA ASP A 145 12.34 8.50 -0.01
C ASP A 145 12.98 9.90 0.12
N ALA A 146 12.45 10.75 1.00
CA ALA A 146 12.94 12.11 1.25
C ALA A 146 14.10 12.18 2.27
N ALA A 147 14.47 11.07 2.93
CA ALA A 147 15.55 10.99 3.93
C ALA A 147 16.85 10.44 3.34
#